data_9e9f43b621657074e610aa346720d7ec
#
_entry.id   9e9f43b621657074e610aa346720d7ec
#
_cell.length_a   1.000
_cell.length_b   1.000
_cell.length_c   1.000
_cell.angle_alpha   90.00
_cell.angle_beta   90.00
_cell.angle_gamma   90.00
#
_symmetry.space_group_name_H-M   'P 1'
#
loop_
_entity.id
_entity.type
_entity.pdbx_description
1 polymer ?
#
loop_
_entity_poly.entity_id
_entity_poly.type
_entity_poly.pdbx_seq_one_letter_code
_entity_poly.pdbx_strand_id
1 'polypeptide(L)'
;MPSLSALAVLATPLYRAYFATLRLRGLLADGTTLAPAQYAYGPEIFALCECDAVALAGLIAHTRLTALVALGRDGDWASGILARLGFGLVRGSSLRGGAGALAHLIRAMRASDAPGAIVVDGPLGPPGEAKPGIVLCAQRTGRPIRALGVAARPKIVFRRTWSQIFFPLPFSRVVIACEEPLTVPATTDREGIATLALELTGRLATARQRAQAALGAMRTKGRIDGVVPAYASPSTSAETCAGTQPTSGTLQAPTLGDRR
;
A
#
# COMPACT_ATOMS: atom_id res chain seq x y z
N MET A 1 14.23 -4.48 -30.17
CA MET A 1 13.67 -3.59 -29.14
C MET A 1 14.15 -4.07 -27.79
N PRO A 2 14.62 -3.21 -26.88
CA PRO A 2 15.02 -3.64 -25.55
C PRO A 2 13.84 -4.32 -24.86
N SER A 3 14.11 -5.45 -24.17
CA SER A 3 13.07 -6.17 -23.43
C SER A 3 12.46 -5.27 -22.35
N LEU A 4 11.16 -5.40 -22.07
CA LEU A 4 10.46 -4.67 -21.01
C LEU A 4 11.23 -4.74 -19.67
N SER A 5 11.93 -5.85 -19.43
CA SER A 5 12.78 -6.05 -18.26
C SER A 5 14.02 -5.13 -18.24
N ALA A 6 14.66 -4.89 -19.37
CA ALA A 6 15.83 -4.02 -19.46
C ALA A 6 15.48 -2.54 -19.20
N LEU A 7 14.37 -2.07 -19.77
CA LEU A 7 13.86 -0.72 -19.51
C LEU A 7 13.48 -0.50 -18.03
N ALA A 8 12.88 -1.51 -17.39
CA ALA A 8 12.55 -1.43 -15.97
C ALA A 8 13.79 -1.41 -15.06
N VAL A 9 14.90 -2.02 -15.48
CA VAL A 9 16.20 -1.93 -14.75
C VAL A 9 16.71 -0.50 -14.72
N LEU A 10 16.65 0.20 -15.84
CA LEU A 10 17.10 1.60 -15.94
C LEU A 10 16.12 2.57 -15.29
N ALA A 11 14.81 2.31 -15.40
CA ALA A 11 13.78 3.16 -14.85
C ALA A 11 13.73 3.15 -13.31
N THR A 12 14.09 2.02 -12.66
CA THR A 12 13.99 1.89 -11.21
C THR A 12 14.88 2.88 -10.44
N PRO A 13 16.19 3.04 -10.70
CA PRO A 13 17.02 4.01 -10.00
C PRO A 13 16.56 5.45 -10.27
N LEU A 14 16.13 5.74 -11.49
CA LEU A 14 15.57 7.05 -11.83
C LEU A 14 14.28 7.35 -11.05
N TYR A 15 13.41 6.35 -10.92
CA TYR A 15 12.19 6.43 -10.14
C TYR A 15 12.47 6.65 -8.65
N ARG A 16 13.47 5.93 -8.09
CA ARG A 16 13.92 6.15 -6.70
C ARG A 16 14.47 7.56 -6.50
N ALA A 17 15.33 8.02 -7.41
CA ALA A 17 15.88 9.38 -7.35
C ALA A 17 14.76 10.44 -7.44
N TYR A 18 13.79 10.25 -8.33
CA TYR A 18 12.61 11.11 -8.41
C TYR A 18 11.84 11.16 -7.09
N PHE A 19 11.52 10.00 -6.48
CA PHE A 19 10.80 9.98 -5.20
C PHE A 19 11.60 10.62 -4.07
N ALA A 20 12.92 10.49 -4.07
CA ALA A 20 13.78 11.14 -3.09
C ALA A 20 13.72 12.68 -3.13
N THR A 21 13.27 13.26 -4.25
CA THR A 21 13.06 14.71 -4.36
C THR A 21 11.75 15.19 -3.74
N LEU A 22 10.79 14.30 -3.52
CA LEU A 22 9.46 14.67 -3.03
C LEU A 22 9.49 14.95 -1.53
N ARG A 23 8.76 16.00 -1.13
CA ARG A 23 8.60 16.40 0.27
C ARG A 23 7.31 15.79 0.81
N LEU A 24 7.42 14.58 1.34
CA LEU A 24 6.28 13.76 1.76
C LEU A 24 5.90 14.03 3.22
N ARG A 25 4.60 14.05 3.50
CA ARG A 25 4.03 14.13 4.84
C ARG A 25 2.80 13.24 4.95
N GLY A 26 2.76 12.40 5.97
CA GLY A 26 1.58 11.65 6.39
C GLY A 26 0.69 12.49 7.29
N LEU A 27 -0.62 12.35 7.16
CA LEU A 27 -1.65 12.93 8.03
C LEU A 27 -2.57 11.81 8.49
N LEU A 28 -2.54 11.50 9.77
CA LEU A 28 -3.41 10.48 10.37
C LEU A 28 -4.83 11.02 10.59
N ALA A 29 -5.75 10.13 10.92
CA ALA A 29 -7.15 10.46 11.15
C ALA A 29 -7.35 11.45 12.30
N ASP A 30 -6.55 11.34 13.37
CA ASP A 30 -6.54 12.23 14.53
C ASP A 30 -5.90 13.62 14.26
N GLY A 31 -5.44 13.86 13.04
CA GLY A 31 -4.74 15.10 12.67
C GLY A 31 -3.23 15.09 12.92
N THR A 32 -2.69 14.04 13.52
CA THR A 32 -1.23 13.88 13.72
C THR A 32 -0.53 13.84 12.37
N THR A 33 0.57 14.58 12.26
CA THR A 33 1.42 14.57 11.07
C THR A 33 2.73 13.86 11.35
N LEU A 34 3.16 13.00 10.44
CA LEU A 34 4.41 12.23 10.57
C LEU A 34 5.14 12.09 9.24
N ALA A 35 6.44 11.80 9.30
CA ALA A 35 7.15 11.37 8.11
C ALA A 35 6.71 9.94 7.73
N PRO A 36 6.64 9.61 6.42
CA PRO A 36 6.21 8.28 6.01
C PRO A 36 7.00 7.12 6.62
N ALA A 37 8.29 7.31 6.84
CA ALA A 37 9.14 6.31 7.51
C ALA A 37 8.78 6.07 8.99
N GLN A 38 8.00 6.95 9.60
CA GLN A 38 7.54 6.84 10.99
C GLN A 38 6.19 6.09 11.10
N TYR A 39 5.54 5.80 9.97
CA TYR A 39 4.30 5.06 9.98
C TYR A 39 4.58 3.58 10.29
N ALA A 40 3.98 3.08 11.37
CA ALA A 40 4.03 1.67 11.71
C ALA A 40 3.05 0.88 10.84
N TYR A 41 3.58 0.21 9.82
CA TYR A 41 2.74 -0.61 8.92
C TYR A 41 2.37 -1.92 9.59
N GLY A 42 1.07 -2.10 9.84
CA GLY A 42 0.49 -3.35 10.33
C GLY A 42 -0.09 -4.22 9.19
N PRO A 43 -0.71 -5.36 9.55
CA PRO A 43 -1.36 -6.24 8.59
C PRO A 43 -2.71 -5.66 8.12
N GLU A 44 -2.70 -4.52 7.46
CA GLU A 44 -3.87 -3.81 6.96
C GLU A 44 -3.94 -3.80 5.43
N ILE A 45 -5.07 -3.40 4.88
CA ILE A 45 -5.30 -3.26 3.44
C ILE A 45 -5.42 -1.78 3.10
N PHE A 46 -4.46 -1.24 2.37
CA PHE A 46 -4.55 0.12 1.87
C PHE A 46 -5.49 0.20 0.67
N ALA A 47 -6.52 1.02 0.80
CA ALA A 47 -7.43 1.40 -0.25
C ALA A 47 -6.99 2.72 -0.88
N LEU A 48 -6.75 2.75 -2.18
CA LEU A 48 -6.35 3.94 -2.91
C LEU A 48 -7.04 4.02 -4.26
N CYS A 49 -7.20 5.24 -4.77
CA CYS A 49 -7.71 5.45 -6.13
C CYS A 49 -6.57 5.40 -7.15
N GLU A 50 -6.88 5.06 -8.39
CA GLU A 50 -5.87 4.96 -9.45
C GLU A 50 -5.14 6.29 -9.69
N CYS A 51 -5.83 7.42 -9.57
CA CYS A 51 -5.21 8.74 -9.72
C CYS A 51 -4.08 8.99 -8.72
N ASP A 52 -4.10 8.33 -7.54
CA ASP A 52 -3.14 8.50 -6.45
C ASP A 52 -1.99 7.48 -6.52
N ALA A 53 -2.14 6.42 -7.32
CA ALA A 53 -1.27 5.24 -7.33
C ALA A 53 0.21 5.58 -7.57
N VAL A 54 0.50 6.49 -8.50
CA VAL A 54 1.90 6.88 -8.81
C VAL A 54 2.55 7.58 -7.62
N ALA A 55 1.84 8.50 -6.98
CA ALA A 55 2.38 9.23 -5.83
C ALA A 55 2.61 8.31 -4.61
N LEU A 56 1.79 7.26 -4.47
CA LEU A 56 1.88 6.30 -3.37
C LEU A 56 2.94 5.22 -3.60
N ALA A 57 3.15 4.79 -4.85
CA ALA A 57 4.03 3.65 -5.15
C ALA A 57 5.47 3.84 -4.66
N GLY A 58 6.01 5.06 -4.73
CA GLY A 58 7.35 5.34 -4.21
C GLY A 58 7.44 5.43 -2.69
N LEU A 59 6.32 5.79 -2.05
CA LEU A 59 6.27 5.99 -0.61
C LEU A 59 6.39 4.68 0.16
N ILE A 60 5.69 3.66 -0.31
CA ILE A 60 5.54 2.37 0.35
C ILE A 60 6.48 1.28 -0.21
N ALA A 61 7.41 1.68 -1.08
CA ALA A 61 8.37 0.78 -1.72
C ALA A 61 9.25 -0.03 -0.73
N HIS A 62 9.44 0.44 0.49
CA HIS A 62 10.25 -0.24 1.51
C HIS A 62 9.43 -1.19 2.42
N THR A 63 8.11 -1.23 2.28
CA THR A 63 7.23 -1.94 3.24
C THR A 63 6.97 -3.41 2.87
N ARG A 64 7.54 -3.92 1.78
CA ARG A 64 7.26 -5.27 1.22
C ARG A 64 5.76 -5.53 1.00
N LEU A 65 5.00 -4.48 0.76
CA LEU A 65 3.57 -4.51 0.56
C LEU A 65 3.19 -5.40 -0.63
N THR A 66 2.07 -6.13 -0.52
CA THR A 66 1.50 -6.91 -1.62
C THR A 66 0.48 -6.07 -2.39
N ALA A 67 0.76 -5.80 -3.67
CA ALA A 67 -0.12 -5.02 -4.55
C ALA A 67 -0.86 -5.90 -5.56
N LEU A 68 -2.14 -5.59 -5.78
CA LEU A 68 -2.92 -6.14 -6.89
C LEU A 68 -2.72 -5.25 -8.13
N VAL A 69 -2.15 -5.82 -9.19
CA VAL A 69 -1.85 -5.10 -10.43
C VAL A 69 -2.64 -5.67 -11.59
N ALA A 70 -3.30 -4.80 -12.36
CA ALA A 70 -4.12 -5.20 -13.50
C ALA A 70 -3.31 -5.94 -14.58
N LEU A 71 -3.99 -6.82 -15.34
CA LEU A 71 -3.43 -7.47 -16.51
C LEU A 71 -3.39 -6.48 -17.69
N GLY A 72 -2.38 -6.60 -18.57
CA GLY A 72 -2.20 -5.79 -19.76
C GLY A 72 -0.88 -5.03 -19.76
N ARG A 73 -0.57 -4.33 -20.87
CA ARG A 73 0.73 -3.66 -21.09
C ARG A 73 1.09 -2.69 -19.97
N ASP A 74 0.14 -1.86 -19.53
CA ASP A 74 0.38 -0.88 -18.46
C ASP A 74 0.66 -1.57 -17.13
N GLY A 75 -0.09 -2.64 -16.82
CA GLY A 75 0.15 -3.48 -15.66
C GLY A 75 1.49 -4.23 -15.73
N ASP A 76 1.95 -4.63 -16.92
CA ASP A 76 3.26 -5.29 -17.10
C ASP A 76 4.39 -4.30 -16.79
N TRP A 77 4.28 -3.07 -17.27
CA TRP A 77 5.20 -1.99 -16.94
C TRP A 77 5.21 -1.69 -15.44
N ALA A 78 4.03 -1.48 -14.86
CA ALA A 78 3.89 -1.21 -13.43
C ALA A 78 4.49 -2.36 -12.60
N SER A 79 4.20 -3.62 -12.95
CA SER A 79 4.73 -4.80 -12.26
C SER A 79 6.25 -4.87 -12.32
N GLY A 80 6.84 -4.55 -13.47
CA GLY A 80 8.30 -4.53 -13.63
C GLY A 80 9.00 -3.53 -12.70
N ILE A 81 8.39 -2.36 -12.49
CA ILE A 81 8.91 -1.32 -11.59
C ILE A 81 8.62 -1.70 -10.13
N LEU A 82 7.40 -2.06 -9.79
CA LEU A 82 6.98 -2.38 -8.43
C LEU A 82 7.74 -3.56 -7.84
N ALA A 83 7.97 -4.63 -8.64
CA ALA A 83 8.77 -5.77 -8.21
C ALA A 83 10.20 -5.35 -7.79
N ARG A 84 10.82 -4.45 -8.55
CA ARG A 84 12.17 -3.92 -8.23
C ARG A 84 12.18 -2.97 -7.05
N LEU A 85 11.05 -2.35 -6.75
CA LEU A 85 10.86 -1.55 -5.55
C LEU A 85 10.60 -2.41 -4.30
N GLY A 86 10.49 -3.73 -4.44
CA GLY A 86 10.32 -4.67 -3.33
C GLY A 86 8.88 -5.04 -3.02
N PHE A 87 7.93 -4.73 -3.91
CA PHE A 87 6.53 -5.13 -3.74
C PHE A 87 6.33 -6.62 -4.03
N GLY A 88 5.52 -7.28 -3.21
CA GLY A 88 4.84 -8.51 -3.60
C GLY A 88 3.75 -8.18 -4.63
N LEU A 89 3.62 -8.99 -5.68
CA LEU A 89 2.68 -8.69 -6.76
C LEU A 89 1.70 -9.84 -6.98
N VAL A 90 0.42 -9.50 -7.03
CA VAL A 90 -0.64 -10.38 -7.52
C VAL A 90 -1.21 -9.77 -8.79
N ARG A 91 -1.29 -10.58 -9.86
CA ARG A 91 -1.77 -10.11 -11.18
C ARG A 91 -3.24 -10.49 -11.39
N GLY A 92 -4.04 -9.51 -11.79
CA GLY A 92 -5.44 -9.67 -12.14
C GLY A 92 -6.25 -8.39 -12.02
N SER A 93 -7.47 -8.40 -12.54
CA SER A 93 -8.37 -7.25 -12.44
C SER A 93 -9.82 -7.71 -12.35
N SER A 94 -10.72 -6.81 -11.95
CA SER A 94 -12.17 -7.09 -11.90
C SER A 94 -12.76 -7.48 -13.26
N LEU A 95 -12.11 -7.13 -14.37
CA LEU A 95 -12.57 -7.44 -15.73
C LEU A 95 -12.15 -8.81 -16.23
N ARG A 96 -10.98 -9.30 -15.84
CA ARG A 96 -10.42 -10.58 -16.30
C ARG A 96 -9.86 -11.35 -15.12
N GLY A 97 -10.51 -12.46 -14.76
CA GLY A 97 -10.05 -13.33 -13.69
C GLY A 97 -10.10 -12.71 -12.30
N GLY A 98 -10.99 -11.73 -12.05
CA GLY A 98 -11.04 -10.97 -10.80
C GLY A 98 -11.22 -11.82 -9.55
N ALA A 99 -12.06 -12.84 -9.60
CA ALA A 99 -12.24 -13.77 -8.47
C ALA A 99 -10.97 -14.58 -8.18
N GLY A 100 -10.27 -15.05 -9.22
CA GLY A 100 -9.00 -15.76 -9.10
C GLY A 100 -7.89 -14.86 -8.55
N ALA A 101 -7.78 -13.64 -9.07
CA ALA A 101 -6.81 -12.66 -8.59
C ALA A 101 -7.07 -12.27 -7.13
N LEU A 102 -8.32 -12.08 -6.74
CA LEU A 102 -8.71 -11.79 -5.37
C LEU A 102 -8.37 -12.98 -4.45
N ALA A 103 -8.64 -14.22 -4.87
CA ALA A 103 -8.27 -15.41 -4.11
C ALA A 103 -6.75 -15.56 -3.95
N HIS A 104 -5.96 -15.21 -4.96
CA HIS A 104 -4.49 -15.17 -4.87
C HIS A 104 -4.01 -14.09 -3.90
N LEU A 105 -4.60 -12.88 -3.96
CA LEU A 105 -4.28 -11.80 -3.03
C LEU A 105 -4.60 -12.19 -1.58
N ILE A 106 -5.78 -12.76 -1.33
CA ILE A 106 -6.18 -13.25 -0.01
C ILE A 106 -5.19 -14.30 0.52
N ARG A 107 -4.76 -15.25 -0.32
CA ARG A 107 -3.75 -16.25 0.08
C ARG A 107 -2.40 -15.61 0.41
N ALA A 108 -1.93 -14.71 -0.43
CA ALA A 108 -0.66 -13.99 -0.19
C ALA A 108 -0.70 -13.18 1.10
N MET A 109 -1.81 -12.51 1.38
CA MET A 109 -1.99 -11.72 2.59
C MET A 109 -2.12 -12.60 3.86
N ARG A 110 -2.69 -13.79 3.75
CA ARG A 110 -2.75 -14.75 4.90
C ARG A 110 -1.40 -15.40 5.20
N ALA A 111 -0.52 -15.47 4.20
CA ALA A 111 0.81 -16.07 4.35
C ALA A 111 1.88 -15.11 4.89
N SER A 112 1.56 -13.84 5.12
CA SER A 112 2.53 -12.81 5.51
C SER A 112 1.81 -11.72 6.29
N ASP A 113 2.48 -11.10 7.26
CA ASP A 113 1.98 -9.92 7.98
C ASP A 113 2.20 -8.61 7.22
N ALA A 114 2.77 -8.67 6.03
CA ALA A 114 2.95 -7.50 5.19
C ALA A 114 1.60 -6.88 4.81
N PRO A 115 1.48 -5.55 4.74
CA PRO A 115 0.25 -4.89 4.31
C PRO A 115 -0.08 -5.22 2.86
N GLY A 116 -1.35 -5.07 2.50
CA GLY A 116 -1.82 -5.14 1.12
C GLY A 116 -2.16 -3.77 0.56
N ALA A 117 -2.16 -3.61 -0.78
CA ALA A 117 -2.70 -2.43 -1.43
C ALA A 117 -3.60 -2.80 -2.61
N ILE A 118 -4.74 -2.16 -2.67
CA ILE A 118 -5.73 -2.35 -3.73
C ILE A 118 -6.14 -1.00 -4.30
N VAL A 119 -6.00 -0.86 -5.62
CA VAL A 119 -6.61 0.23 -6.38
C VAL A 119 -8.09 -0.10 -6.51
N VAL A 120 -8.94 0.69 -5.84
CA VAL A 120 -10.33 0.30 -5.56
C VAL A 120 -11.29 0.57 -6.70
N ASP A 121 -11.06 1.61 -7.51
CA ASP A 121 -11.91 2.06 -8.61
C ASP A 121 -11.72 1.22 -9.89
N GLY A 122 -10.67 0.38 -9.92
CA GLY A 122 -10.43 -0.58 -10.99
C GLY A 122 -10.17 0.08 -12.36
N PRO A 123 -9.98 -0.72 -13.43
CA PRO A 123 -9.44 -0.21 -14.69
C PRO A 123 -10.44 0.59 -15.56
N LEU A 124 -11.72 0.62 -15.22
CA LEU A 124 -12.76 1.34 -15.96
C LEU A 124 -13.56 2.34 -15.11
N GLY A 125 -13.19 2.53 -13.83
CA GLY A 125 -13.90 3.44 -12.94
C GLY A 125 -15.30 2.96 -12.51
N PRO A 126 -16.15 3.83 -12.04
CA PRO A 126 -16.00 5.29 -11.90
C PRO A 126 -14.86 5.71 -11.00
N PRO A 127 -14.20 6.86 -11.28
CA PRO A 127 -13.09 7.34 -10.46
C PRO A 127 -13.51 7.57 -9.01
N GLY A 128 -12.73 7.02 -8.08
CA GLY A 128 -12.93 7.21 -6.65
C GLY A 128 -13.98 6.32 -6.01
N GLU A 129 -14.65 5.45 -6.77
CA GLU A 129 -15.67 4.53 -6.27
C GLU A 129 -15.06 3.18 -5.90
N ALA A 130 -15.20 2.77 -4.65
CA ALA A 130 -14.66 1.51 -4.16
C ALA A 130 -15.53 0.32 -4.60
N LYS A 131 -14.90 -0.65 -5.29
CA LYS A 131 -15.56 -1.89 -5.68
C LYS A 131 -15.64 -2.88 -4.51
N PRO A 132 -16.69 -3.71 -4.43
CA PRO A 132 -16.91 -4.65 -3.33
C PRO A 132 -15.75 -5.63 -3.08
N GLY A 133 -14.87 -5.86 -4.06
CA GLY A 133 -13.76 -6.80 -3.97
C GLY A 133 -12.79 -6.52 -2.82
N ILE A 134 -12.53 -5.27 -2.48
CA ILE A 134 -11.67 -4.93 -1.34
C ILE A 134 -12.32 -5.27 0.00
N VAL A 135 -13.63 -5.05 0.14
CA VAL A 135 -14.40 -5.39 1.35
C VAL A 135 -14.42 -6.91 1.53
N LEU A 136 -14.63 -7.66 0.44
CA LEU A 136 -14.55 -9.12 0.46
C LEU A 136 -13.15 -9.62 0.83
N CYS A 137 -12.10 -8.96 0.35
CA CYS A 137 -10.72 -9.25 0.76
C CYS A 137 -10.52 -9.06 2.25
N ALA A 138 -10.97 -7.94 2.81
CA ALA A 138 -10.90 -7.64 4.24
C ALA A 138 -11.68 -8.66 5.07
N GLN A 139 -12.92 -8.98 4.69
CA GLN A 139 -13.72 -10.01 5.34
C GLN A 139 -13.00 -11.35 5.40
N ARG A 140 -12.42 -11.78 4.29
CA ARG A 140 -11.75 -13.08 4.18
C ARG A 140 -10.40 -13.16 4.88
N THR A 141 -9.72 -12.03 5.03
CA THR A 141 -8.40 -11.96 5.69
C THR A 141 -8.49 -11.56 7.16
N GLY A 142 -9.61 -10.98 7.60
CA GLY A 142 -9.76 -10.38 8.93
C GLY A 142 -8.98 -9.06 9.09
N ARG A 143 -8.45 -8.50 8.00
CA ARG A 143 -7.63 -7.29 8.03
C ARG A 143 -8.46 -6.04 7.85
N PRO A 144 -8.20 -4.96 8.61
CA PRO A 144 -8.90 -3.70 8.42
C PRO A 144 -8.49 -3.04 7.10
N ILE A 145 -9.39 -2.23 6.55
CA ILE A 145 -9.14 -1.40 5.35
C ILE A 145 -8.81 0.00 5.81
N ARG A 146 -7.72 0.57 5.31
CA ARG A 146 -7.36 1.97 5.53
C ARG A 146 -7.46 2.76 4.23
N ALA A 147 -8.36 3.73 4.19
CA ALA A 147 -8.52 4.62 3.05
C ALA A 147 -7.39 5.65 3.01
N LEU A 148 -6.78 5.81 1.84
CA LEU A 148 -5.73 6.79 1.58
C LEU A 148 -6.20 7.82 0.57
N GLY A 149 -5.82 9.07 0.79
CA GLY A 149 -6.01 10.17 -0.15
C GLY A 149 -4.74 10.98 -0.30
N VAL A 150 -4.43 11.42 -1.52
CA VAL A 150 -3.20 12.14 -1.83
C VAL A 150 -3.47 13.51 -2.42
N ALA A 151 -2.70 14.49 -1.97
CA ALA A 151 -2.61 15.80 -2.58
C ALA A 151 -1.15 16.16 -2.84
N ALA A 152 -0.87 16.74 -4.00
CA ALA A 152 0.48 17.16 -4.38
C ALA A 152 0.47 18.53 -5.05
N ARG A 153 1.56 19.31 -4.84
CA ARG A 153 1.77 20.60 -5.50
C ARG A 153 3.26 20.97 -5.55
N PRO A 154 3.78 21.39 -6.73
CA PRO A 154 3.13 21.33 -8.05
C PRO A 154 2.95 19.90 -8.58
N LYS A 155 2.01 19.69 -9.51
CA LYS A 155 1.75 18.40 -10.15
C LYS A 155 1.29 18.54 -11.59
N ILE A 156 1.55 17.51 -12.41
CA ILE A 156 0.98 17.38 -13.75
C ILE A 156 -0.21 16.41 -13.64
N VAL A 157 -1.35 16.76 -14.23
CA VAL A 157 -2.55 15.92 -14.27
C VAL A 157 -2.82 15.50 -15.71
N PHE A 158 -2.92 14.21 -15.94
CA PHE A 158 -3.26 13.66 -17.26
C PHE A 158 -4.78 13.62 -17.43
N ARG A 159 -5.36 14.76 -17.83
CA ARG A 159 -6.82 14.94 -17.93
C ARG A 159 -7.49 14.06 -18.96
N ARG A 160 -6.74 13.45 -19.89
CA ARG A 160 -7.26 12.53 -20.91
C ARG A 160 -7.39 11.07 -20.41
N THR A 161 -6.79 10.72 -19.28
CA THR A 161 -7.00 9.41 -18.65
C THR A 161 -8.31 9.42 -17.89
N TRP A 162 -9.02 8.29 -17.85
CA TRP A 162 -10.29 8.18 -17.15
C TRP A 162 -10.15 8.49 -15.65
N SER A 163 -9.04 8.09 -15.03
CA SER A 163 -8.74 8.29 -13.61
C SER A 163 -8.13 9.66 -13.30
N GLN A 164 -7.79 10.47 -14.32
CA GLN A 164 -7.05 11.72 -14.15
C GLN A 164 -5.79 11.54 -13.30
N ILE A 165 -5.05 10.49 -13.58
CA ILE A 165 -3.79 10.18 -12.88
C ILE A 165 -2.87 11.41 -12.87
N PHE A 166 -2.18 11.63 -11.77
CA PHE A 166 -1.27 12.75 -11.66
C PHE A 166 0.14 12.33 -11.23
N PHE A 167 1.10 13.14 -11.64
CA PHE A 167 2.50 13.02 -11.24
C PHE A 167 2.91 14.27 -10.48
N PRO A 168 3.33 14.17 -9.21
CA PRO A 168 4.02 15.26 -8.53
C PRO A 168 5.26 15.67 -9.32
N LEU A 169 5.55 16.96 -9.44
CA LEU A 169 6.83 17.37 -10.01
C LEU A 169 7.98 17.14 -9.01
N PRO A 170 9.23 17.02 -9.43
CA PRO A 170 10.36 16.99 -8.51
C PRO A 170 10.27 18.15 -7.49
N PHE A 171 10.65 17.89 -6.25
CA PHE A 171 10.59 18.81 -5.11
C PHE A 171 9.17 19.24 -4.68
N SER A 172 8.13 18.61 -5.22
CA SER A 172 6.74 18.83 -4.81
C SER A 172 6.52 18.52 -3.35
N ARG A 173 5.61 19.27 -2.73
CA ARG A 173 5.00 18.88 -1.46
C ARG A 173 3.90 17.88 -1.74
N VAL A 174 3.93 16.77 -1.00
CA VAL A 174 2.93 15.71 -1.11
C VAL A 174 2.40 15.41 0.28
N VAL A 175 1.09 15.44 0.43
CA VAL A 175 0.39 15.05 1.65
C VAL A 175 -0.38 13.77 1.37
N ILE A 176 -0.24 12.80 2.25
CA ILE A 176 -0.98 11.54 2.22
C ILE A 176 -1.80 11.50 3.51
N ALA A 177 -3.11 11.59 3.37
CA ALA A 177 -4.02 11.45 4.49
C ALA A 177 -4.50 10.01 4.60
N CYS A 178 -4.53 9.51 5.83
CA CYS A 178 -5.07 8.20 6.19
C CYS A 178 -6.32 8.42 7.04
N GLU A 179 -7.37 7.65 6.77
CA GLU A 179 -8.57 7.61 7.60
C GLU A 179 -8.46 6.50 8.67
N GLU A 180 -9.39 6.51 9.63
CA GLU A 180 -9.52 5.41 10.58
C GLU A 180 -9.74 4.07 9.87
N PRO A 181 -9.18 2.96 10.41
CA PRO A 181 -9.37 1.65 9.82
C PRO A 181 -10.84 1.26 9.77
N LEU A 182 -11.30 0.72 8.64
CA LEU A 182 -12.62 0.13 8.47
C LEU A 182 -12.50 -1.39 8.70
N THR A 183 -13.11 -1.88 9.77
CA THR A 183 -13.17 -3.31 10.06
C THR A 183 -14.40 -3.94 9.41
N VAL A 184 -14.21 -5.10 8.77
CA VAL A 184 -15.28 -5.86 8.11
C VAL A 184 -15.57 -7.12 8.92
N PRO A 185 -16.76 -7.24 9.54
CA PRO A 185 -17.14 -8.46 10.26
C PRO A 185 -17.18 -9.70 9.36
N ALA A 186 -16.76 -10.85 9.87
CA ALA A 186 -16.75 -12.11 9.11
C ALA A 186 -18.15 -12.55 8.66
N THR A 187 -19.18 -12.14 9.39
CA THR A 187 -20.61 -12.46 9.15
C THR A 187 -21.29 -11.50 8.17
N THR A 188 -20.57 -10.49 7.63
CA THR A 188 -21.16 -9.51 6.70
C THR A 188 -21.70 -10.22 5.46
N ASP A 189 -22.98 -10.01 5.16
CA ASP A 189 -23.65 -10.55 4.00
C ASP A 189 -23.37 -9.72 2.73
N ARG A 190 -24.00 -10.09 1.63
CA ARG A 190 -23.79 -9.42 0.34
C ARG A 190 -24.22 -7.95 0.35
N GLU A 191 -25.29 -7.62 1.04
CA GLU A 191 -25.81 -6.25 1.16
C GLU A 191 -24.89 -5.41 2.03
N GLY A 192 -24.45 -5.96 3.16
CA GLY A 192 -23.46 -5.31 4.02
C GLY A 192 -22.12 -5.07 3.32
N ILE A 193 -21.66 -5.98 2.45
CA ILE A 193 -20.46 -5.75 1.62
C ILE A 193 -20.66 -4.55 0.69
N ALA A 194 -21.83 -4.41 0.06
CA ALA A 194 -22.13 -3.27 -0.80
C ALA A 194 -22.18 -1.96 -0.01
N THR A 195 -22.84 -1.98 1.16
CA THR A 195 -22.91 -0.83 2.07
C THR A 195 -21.52 -0.38 2.53
N LEU A 196 -20.68 -1.30 2.96
CA LEU A 196 -19.30 -1.00 3.38
C LEU A 196 -18.42 -0.49 2.21
N ALA A 197 -18.70 -0.91 0.98
CA ALA A 197 -18.00 -0.36 -0.20
C ALA A 197 -18.40 1.11 -0.44
N LEU A 198 -19.66 1.46 -0.25
CA LEU A 198 -20.13 2.87 -0.31
C LEU A 198 -19.53 3.70 0.83
N GLU A 199 -19.48 3.17 2.05
CA GLU A 199 -18.80 3.83 3.17
C GLU A 199 -17.31 4.06 2.86
N LEU A 200 -16.63 3.06 2.33
CA LEU A 200 -15.22 3.20 1.94
C LEU A 200 -15.02 4.27 0.86
N THR A 201 -15.96 4.39 -0.08
CA THR A 201 -15.97 5.47 -1.09
C THR A 201 -16.03 6.85 -0.42
N GLY A 202 -16.88 7.03 0.58
CA GLY A 202 -16.94 8.24 1.38
C GLY A 202 -15.64 8.53 2.13
N ARG A 203 -15.03 7.51 2.76
CA ARG A 203 -13.74 7.64 3.46
C ARG A 203 -12.61 8.03 2.52
N LEU A 204 -12.55 7.50 1.30
CA LEU A 204 -11.56 7.89 0.28
C LEU A 204 -11.72 9.36 -0.13
N ALA A 205 -12.95 9.82 -0.31
CA ALA A 205 -13.24 11.22 -0.62
C ALA A 205 -12.80 12.13 0.55
N THR A 206 -13.10 11.76 1.78
CA THR A 206 -12.69 12.48 3.00
C THR A 206 -11.17 12.54 3.13
N ALA A 207 -10.47 11.42 2.95
CA ALA A 207 -9.01 11.37 2.98
C ALA A 207 -8.40 12.34 1.96
N ARG A 208 -8.94 12.36 0.73
CA ARG A 208 -8.47 13.28 -0.31
C ARG A 208 -8.73 14.75 0.03
N GLN A 209 -9.89 15.08 0.56
CA GLN A 209 -10.22 16.43 1.01
C GLN A 209 -9.28 16.88 2.13
N ARG A 210 -9.02 16.02 3.12
CA ARG A 210 -8.08 16.30 4.21
C ARG A 210 -6.65 16.52 3.70
N ALA A 211 -6.19 15.69 2.78
CA ALA A 211 -4.88 15.87 2.15
C ALA A 211 -4.78 17.22 1.41
N GLN A 212 -5.83 17.62 0.68
CA GLN A 212 -5.89 18.90 -0.02
C GLN A 212 -5.90 20.08 0.94
N ALA A 213 -6.70 20.03 2.01
CA ALA A 213 -6.76 21.06 3.03
C ALA A 213 -5.41 21.26 3.74
N ALA A 214 -4.77 20.15 4.15
CA ALA A 214 -3.47 20.19 4.79
C ALA A 214 -2.38 20.75 3.85
N LEU A 215 -2.40 20.36 2.57
CA LEU A 215 -1.49 20.90 1.57
C LEU A 215 -1.72 22.42 1.34
N GLY A 216 -2.97 22.89 1.41
CA GLY A 216 -3.32 24.30 1.36
C GLY A 216 -2.78 25.08 2.56
N ALA A 217 -2.95 24.55 3.76
CA ALA A 217 -2.45 25.16 5.00
C ALA A 217 -0.92 25.28 5.04
N MET A 218 -0.18 24.38 4.40
CA MET A 218 1.27 24.45 4.28
C MET A 218 1.77 25.66 3.45
N ARG A 219 0.92 26.32 2.70
CA ARG A 219 1.27 27.52 1.91
C ARG A 219 1.34 28.79 2.76
N THR A 220 0.56 28.83 3.83
CA THR A 220 0.42 30.01 4.71
C THR A 220 1.44 30.04 5.86
N LYS A 221 1.95 28.87 6.28
CA LYS A 221 3.02 28.78 7.27
C LYS A 221 4.35 28.60 6.56
N GLY A 222 5.24 29.58 6.66
CA GLY A 222 6.62 29.49 6.21
C GLY A 222 7.32 28.25 6.76
N ARG A 223 8.36 27.81 6.05
CA ARG A 223 9.31 26.72 6.34
C ARG A 223 8.92 25.82 7.53
N ILE A 224 8.40 24.63 7.21
CA ILE A 224 8.06 23.63 8.21
C ILE A 224 9.29 22.75 8.42
N ASP A 225 9.88 22.79 9.62
CA ASP A 225 10.95 21.91 10.03
C ASP A 225 10.41 20.46 10.09
N GLY A 226 11.16 19.51 9.53
CA GLY A 226 10.81 18.09 9.57
C GLY A 226 10.52 17.40 8.24
N VAL A 227 10.99 17.94 7.11
CA VAL A 227 10.93 17.23 5.82
C VAL A 227 12.06 16.22 5.76
N VAL A 228 11.74 14.94 5.97
CA VAL A 228 12.66 13.84 5.72
C VAL A 228 12.52 13.45 4.23
N PRO A 229 13.63 13.26 3.48
CA PRO A 229 13.56 12.72 2.12
C PRO A 229 12.88 11.37 2.12
N ALA A 230 12.08 11.08 1.10
CA ALA A 230 11.28 9.86 0.97
C ALA A 230 12.10 8.55 0.97
N TYR A 231 13.41 8.65 0.97
CA TYR A 231 14.33 7.52 0.88
C TYR A 231 15.51 7.70 1.84
N ALA A 232 15.31 7.31 3.11
CA ALA A 232 16.41 6.93 3.97
C ALA A 232 16.58 5.41 3.84
N SER A 233 17.74 4.95 3.39
CA SER A 233 18.09 3.53 3.43
C SER A 233 17.94 3.05 4.87
N PRO A 234 17.36 1.86 5.14
CA PRO A 234 17.36 1.32 6.49
C PRO A 234 18.81 1.18 6.93
N SER A 235 19.17 1.90 7.99
CA SER A 235 20.44 1.69 8.67
C SER A 235 20.48 0.23 9.11
N THR A 236 21.47 -0.52 8.65
CA THR A 236 21.78 -1.88 9.06
C THR A 236 22.30 -1.83 10.49
N SER A 237 21.43 -1.65 11.46
CA SER A 237 21.71 -1.99 12.84
C SER A 237 21.31 -3.43 13.04
N ALA A 238 22.23 -4.33 12.68
CA ALA A 238 22.22 -5.70 13.17
C ALA A 238 22.52 -5.63 14.68
N GLU A 239 21.50 -5.50 15.50
CA GLU A 239 21.62 -5.86 16.91
C GLU A 239 21.69 -7.37 16.98
N THR A 240 22.91 -7.85 17.23
CA THR A 240 23.25 -9.19 17.60
C THR A 240 22.52 -9.53 18.91
N CYS A 241 21.40 -10.23 18.82
CA CYS A 241 20.86 -10.96 19.96
C CYS A 241 21.80 -12.12 20.26
N ALA A 242 22.71 -11.89 21.21
CA ALA A 242 23.55 -12.92 21.80
C ALA A 242 22.64 -13.99 22.45
N GLY A 243 22.82 -15.22 21.99
CA GLY A 243 22.06 -16.37 22.41
C GLY A 243 22.24 -16.70 23.87
N THR A 244 21.13 -16.98 24.53
CA THR A 244 21.10 -17.79 25.75
C THR A 244 20.84 -19.23 25.32
N GLN A 245 21.84 -20.08 25.39
CA GLN A 245 21.70 -21.53 25.20
C GLN A 245 20.84 -22.12 26.33
N PRO A 246 19.88 -22.97 26.04
CA PRO A 246 19.29 -23.81 27.08
C PRO A 246 20.21 -25.00 27.39
N THR A 247 20.49 -25.16 28.70
CA THR A 247 21.22 -26.25 29.28
C THR A 247 20.61 -27.60 28.93
N SER A 248 21.47 -28.53 28.55
CA SER A 248 21.22 -29.95 28.30
C SER A 248 20.64 -30.66 29.53
N GLY A 249 19.34 -30.91 29.49
CA GLY A 249 18.69 -31.87 30.40
C GLY A 249 18.62 -33.26 29.73
N THR A 250 19.41 -34.20 30.25
CA THR A 250 19.42 -35.62 29.90
C THR A 250 18.07 -36.25 30.22
N LEU A 251 17.27 -36.61 29.24
CA LEU A 251 16.09 -37.45 29.42
C LEU A 251 16.47 -38.89 29.15
N GLN A 252 16.51 -39.68 30.25
CA GLN A 252 16.60 -41.13 30.25
C GLN A 252 15.34 -41.73 29.58
N ALA A 253 15.56 -42.67 28.67
CA ALA A 253 14.53 -43.50 28.07
C ALA A 253 14.00 -44.51 29.10
N PRO A 254 12.70 -44.79 29.15
CA PRO A 254 12.19 -45.94 29.87
C PRO A 254 12.29 -47.21 29.02
N THR A 255 12.85 -48.23 29.61
CA THR A 255 12.98 -49.61 29.12
C THR A 255 11.64 -50.26 28.83
N LEU A 256 11.54 -50.94 27.69
CA LEU A 256 10.46 -51.86 27.35
C LEU A 256 10.48 -53.06 28.32
N GLY A 257 9.43 -53.20 29.10
CA GLY A 257 9.10 -54.41 29.88
C GLY A 257 8.14 -55.30 29.09
N ASP A 258 8.62 -56.45 28.80
CA ASP A 258 7.98 -57.66 28.29
C ASP A 258 6.80 -58.10 29.20
N ARG A 259 5.63 -58.41 28.60
CA ARG A 259 4.73 -59.48 29.09
C ARG A 259 3.51 -59.71 28.20
N ARG A 260 3.54 -60.90 27.56
CA ARG A 260 2.47 -61.89 27.35
C ARG A 260 1.14 -61.38 26.75
#